data_a047e47e88375c95e47736eb9e8811cb
#
_entry.id   a047e47e88375c95e47736eb9e8811cb
#
_cell.length_a   1.000
_cell.length_b   1.000
_cell.length_c   1.000
_cell.angle_alpha   90.00
_cell.angle_beta   90.00
_cell.angle_gamma   90.00
#
_symmetry.space_group_name_H-M   'P 1'
#
loop_
_entity.id
_entity.type
_entity.pdbx_description
1 polymer ?
#
loop_
_entity_poly.entity_id
_entity_poly.type
_entity_poly.pdbx_seq_one_letter_code
_entity_poly.pdbx_strand_id
1 'polypeptide(L)'
;MSNSSKDFDLPNQKNGDSGPAEQDRAIDDSMSLIQHKYIVTSNKRGVGKTSLAANLAVALSKRKVNVGLIDLDLHGTNISNMLGLQGIYYTDENNQFIPESYSDYLKVISIRSILKDVKQTVIWRGELKSHFIHQFIADVSWGELDYLIIDAISGTGDEPLAAANAIRDAKVIFVSAPEKEYLPHARKQVREMINLYENAQNSILGFVENKSGLFCKACDKTSEGMFREAIIFNVRYLGRIPIDPKMPYCTEARQSYLEKYPNSEAAHGYKLIVDKIIEDSRLQKSLVTKIAIPISEGRLLPSFGKATEFAIYHIQNQQIIKKEILNPPSHGPNVFPDWLHDLGISVIIARNMGPKAIENFRVRGTTVIIGSSTTSSDELVQQYLSRNR
;
A
#
# COMPACT_ATOMS: atom_id res chain seq x y z
N MET A 1 -12.36 42.47 -2.27
CA MET A 1 -11.35 41.53 -1.86
C MET A 1 -11.01 40.71 -3.08
N SER A 2 -9.87 40.93 -3.65
CA SER A 2 -9.45 40.46 -4.98
C SER A 2 -8.98 39.02 -4.91
N ASN A 3 -9.73 38.11 -5.54
CA ASN A 3 -9.24 36.76 -5.84
C ASN A 3 -8.17 36.86 -6.93
N SER A 4 -6.91 36.82 -6.54
CA SER A 4 -5.83 36.60 -7.48
C SER A 4 -5.80 35.12 -7.83
N SER A 5 -6.25 34.77 -9.05
CA SER A 5 -5.91 33.51 -9.70
C SER A 5 -4.39 33.44 -9.82
N LYS A 6 -3.74 32.71 -8.90
CA LYS A 6 -2.35 32.34 -9.08
C LYS A 6 -2.31 31.28 -10.18
N ASP A 7 -1.57 31.57 -11.25
CA ASP A 7 -1.16 30.56 -12.22
C ASP A 7 -0.49 29.43 -11.47
N PHE A 8 -1.06 28.22 -11.59
CA PHE A 8 -0.61 27.04 -10.88
C PHE A 8 0.53 26.40 -11.67
N ASP A 9 1.74 26.71 -11.27
CA ASP A 9 2.89 25.85 -11.57
C ASP A 9 2.77 24.61 -10.67
N LEU A 10 2.83 23.40 -11.27
CA LEU A 10 2.93 22.15 -10.52
C LEU A 10 3.96 22.32 -9.41
N PRO A 11 3.66 21.95 -8.15
CA PRO A 11 4.63 22.04 -7.07
C PRO A 11 5.90 21.32 -7.52
N ASN A 12 7.03 22.03 -7.51
CA ASN A 12 8.35 21.57 -7.94
C ASN A 12 8.67 21.43 -9.44
N GLN A 13 8.22 22.36 -10.31
CA GLN A 13 9.05 22.69 -11.48
C GLN A 13 10.30 23.54 -11.13
N LYS A 14 10.66 23.63 -9.84
CA LYS A 14 11.97 24.17 -9.47
C LYS A 14 12.99 23.05 -9.58
N ASN A 15 13.75 23.10 -10.65
CA ASN A 15 14.94 22.31 -11.00
C ASN A 15 14.64 20.85 -11.40
N GLY A 16 14.79 20.60 -12.70
CA GLY A 16 14.87 19.27 -13.27
C GLY A 16 15.86 18.41 -12.50
N ASP A 17 15.57 17.10 -12.48
CA ASP A 17 16.42 16.04 -11.97
C ASP A 17 16.57 15.91 -10.44
N SER A 18 15.47 15.76 -9.70
CA SER A 18 15.55 14.87 -8.53
C SER A 18 15.64 13.44 -9.09
N GLY A 19 16.83 12.85 -8.99
CA GLY A 19 17.05 11.51 -9.52
C GLY A 19 16.13 10.48 -8.89
N PRO A 20 15.87 9.32 -9.52
CA PRO A 20 14.95 8.28 -9.02
C PRO A 20 15.16 7.92 -7.55
N ALA A 21 16.40 7.97 -7.06
CA ALA A 21 16.75 7.69 -5.67
C ALA A 21 16.27 8.73 -4.66
N GLU A 22 16.05 9.99 -5.06
CA GLU A 22 15.55 11.05 -4.18
C GLU A 22 14.01 10.97 -4.05
N GLN A 23 13.34 10.63 -5.14
CA GLN A 23 11.90 10.36 -5.13
C GLN A 23 11.55 9.11 -4.30
N ASP A 24 12.31 8.03 -4.44
CA ASP A 24 12.13 6.81 -3.63
C ASP A 24 12.27 7.13 -2.13
N ARG A 25 13.24 7.99 -1.74
CA ARG A 25 13.39 8.42 -0.34
C ARG A 25 12.21 9.26 0.16
N ALA A 26 11.72 10.18 -0.65
CA ALA A 26 10.56 11.00 -0.28
C ALA A 26 9.30 10.16 -0.07
N ILE A 27 9.10 9.12 -0.90
CA ILE A 27 8.02 8.14 -0.71
C ILE A 27 8.23 7.35 0.57
N ASP A 28 9.43 6.81 0.79
CA ASP A 28 9.76 6.04 2.00
C ASP A 28 9.52 6.87 3.27
N ASP A 29 9.92 8.14 3.27
CA ASP A 29 9.71 9.05 4.41
C ASP A 29 8.22 9.31 4.64
N SER A 30 7.43 9.60 3.60
CA SER A 30 5.98 9.81 3.70
C SER A 30 5.25 8.55 4.17
N MET A 31 5.63 7.38 3.64
CA MET A 31 4.99 6.10 3.94
C MET A 31 5.43 5.51 5.29
N SER A 32 6.57 5.93 5.85
CA SER A 32 7.09 5.42 7.13
C SER A 32 6.19 5.71 8.34
N LEU A 33 5.38 6.77 8.27
CA LEU A 33 4.42 7.16 9.30
C LEU A 33 3.11 6.36 9.25
N ILE A 34 2.98 5.45 8.29
CA ILE A 34 1.76 4.66 8.06
C ILE A 34 2.00 3.20 8.41
N GLN A 35 1.26 2.67 9.39
CA GLN A 35 1.51 1.33 9.92
C GLN A 35 1.13 0.22 8.93
N HIS A 36 -0.05 0.32 8.30
CA HIS A 36 -0.59 -0.72 7.41
C HIS A 36 -1.11 -0.12 6.12
N LYS A 37 -0.66 -0.64 4.97
CA LYS A 37 -0.99 -0.13 3.64
C LYS A 37 -1.66 -1.22 2.82
N TYR A 38 -2.80 -0.90 2.18
CA TYR A 38 -3.57 -1.85 1.39
C TYR A 38 -3.91 -1.27 0.02
N ILE A 39 -3.43 -1.90 -1.04
CA ILE A 39 -3.77 -1.57 -2.42
C ILE A 39 -5.02 -2.35 -2.82
N VAL A 40 -6.07 -1.63 -3.16
CA VAL A 40 -7.30 -2.19 -3.74
C VAL A 40 -7.20 -2.10 -5.24
N THR A 41 -7.23 -3.24 -5.93
CA THR A 41 -7.07 -3.31 -7.39
C THR A 41 -8.01 -4.34 -8.03
N SER A 42 -8.10 -4.32 -9.36
CA SER A 42 -8.95 -5.24 -10.12
C SER A 42 -8.42 -5.43 -11.53
N ASN A 43 -8.71 -6.58 -12.15
CA ASN A 43 -8.36 -6.87 -13.53
C ASN A 43 -9.21 -6.09 -14.56
N LYS A 44 -10.39 -5.60 -14.14
CA LYS A 44 -11.35 -4.91 -15.01
C LYS A 44 -11.90 -3.66 -14.37
N ARG A 45 -12.26 -2.69 -15.20
CA ARG A 45 -13.06 -1.54 -14.78
C ARG A 45 -14.52 -1.96 -14.52
N GLY A 46 -15.19 -1.23 -13.64
CA GLY A 46 -16.63 -1.43 -13.37
C GLY A 46 -16.96 -2.53 -12.36
N VAL A 47 -15.99 -3.28 -11.83
CA VAL A 47 -16.22 -4.31 -10.80
C VAL A 47 -16.50 -3.72 -9.40
N GLY A 48 -16.34 -2.39 -9.23
CA GLY A 48 -16.62 -1.70 -7.98
C GLY A 48 -15.39 -1.54 -7.05
N LYS A 49 -14.18 -1.52 -7.61
CA LYS A 49 -12.92 -1.28 -6.92
C LYS A 49 -12.96 -0.03 -6.03
N THR A 50 -13.27 1.12 -6.63
CA THR A 50 -13.37 2.42 -5.94
C THR A 50 -14.44 2.41 -4.83
N SER A 51 -15.60 1.78 -5.10
CA SER A 51 -16.64 1.61 -4.06
C SER A 51 -16.15 0.75 -2.90
N LEU A 52 -15.36 -0.30 -3.19
CA LEU A 52 -14.77 -1.13 -2.14
C LEU A 52 -13.77 -0.31 -1.32
N ALA A 53 -12.81 0.37 -1.96
CA ALA A 53 -11.79 1.18 -1.29
C ALA A 53 -12.42 2.24 -0.37
N ALA A 54 -13.38 3.01 -0.89
CA ALA A 54 -14.07 4.04 -0.12
C ALA A 54 -14.83 3.47 1.10
N ASN A 55 -15.59 2.39 0.90
CA ASN A 55 -16.36 1.80 2.00
C ASN A 55 -15.47 1.04 3.01
N LEU A 56 -14.34 0.45 2.60
CA LEU A 56 -13.37 -0.11 3.53
C LEU A 56 -12.77 0.98 4.42
N ALA A 57 -12.37 2.12 3.84
CA ALA A 57 -11.82 3.24 4.60
C ALA A 57 -12.85 3.81 5.60
N VAL A 58 -14.11 4.00 5.18
CA VAL A 58 -15.19 4.42 6.08
C VAL A 58 -15.44 3.36 7.16
N ALA A 59 -15.44 2.08 6.85
CA ALA A 59 -15.68 1.02 7.83
C ALA A 59 -14.52 0.90 8.85
N LEU A 60 -13.28 1.10 8.43
CA LEU A 60 -12.10 1.18 9.31
C LEU A 60 -12.18 2.39 10.23
N SER A 61 -12.47 3.59 9.71
CA SER A 61 -12.56 4.80 10.53
C SER A 61 -13.63 4.73 11.62
N LYS A 62 -14.72 3.97 11.37
CA LYS A 62 -15.73 3.67 12.40
C LYS A 62 -15.22 2.81 13.57
N ARG A 63 -14.03 2.19 13.43
CA ARG A 63 -13.31 1.52 14.52
C ARG A 63 -12.44 2.49 15.35
N LYS A 64 -12.50 3.80 15.07
CA LYS A 64 -11.75 4.87 15.73
C LYS A 64 -10.22 4.68 15.57
N VAL A 65 -9.79 4.29 14.40
CA VAL A 65 -8.40 4.21 13.97
C VAL A 65 -8.15 5.26 12.88
N ASN A 66 -6.95 5.81 12.80
CA ASN A 66 -6.60 6.84 11.83
C ASN A 66 -6.42 6.21 10.45
N VAL A 67 -7.24 6.62 9.50
CA VAL A 67 -7.28 6.06 8.14
C VAL A 67 -7.00 7.13 7.10
N GLY A 68 -6.13 6.83 6.15
CA GLY A 68 -5.97 7.56 4.90
C GLY A 68 -6.64 6.81 3.75
N LEU A 69 -7.22 7.54 2.82
CA LEU A 69 -7.74 7.01 1.56
C LEU A 69 -7.19 7.84 0.41
N ILE A 70 -6.38 7.20 -0.44
CA ILE A 70 -5.82 7.84 -1.64
C ILE A 70 -6.43 7.20 -2.89
N ASP A 71 -6.91 8.06 -3.80
CA ASP A 71 -7.45 7.66 -5.10
C ASP A 71 -6.43 8.01 -6.18
N LEU A 72 -5.85 6.99 -6.80
CA LEU A 72 -4.88 7.10 -7.87
C LEU A 72 -5.50 6.91 -9.27
N ASP A 73 -6.83 6.65 -9.37
CA ASP A 73 -7.48 6.39 -10.65
C ASP A 73 -7.76 7.70 -11.41
N LEU A 74 -6.92 7.99 -12.40
CA LEU A 74 -7.02 9.16 -13.27
C LEU A 74 -8.32 9.22 -14.09
N HIS A 75 -8.99 8.08 -14.28
CA HIS A 75 -10.12 7.93 -15.20
C HIS A 75 -11.41 7.44 -14.54
N GLY A 76 -11.34 7.02 -13.27
CA GLY A 76 -12.43 6.42 -12.52
C GLY A 76 -13.46 7.40 -11.94
N THR A 77 -14.31 6.91 -11.06
CA THR A 77 -15.21 7.73 -10.24
C THR A 77 -14.39 8.44 -9.17
N ASN A 78 -14.53 9.74 -9.03
CA ASN A 78 -13.84 10.51 -7.99
C ASN A 78 -14.38 10.13 -6.60
N ILE A 79 -13.50 9.60 -5.74
CA ILE A 79 -13.83 9.21 -4.37
C ILE A 79 -14.35 10.40 -3.54
N SER A 80 -13.79 11.59 -3.71
CA SER A 80 -14.27 12.79 -3.01
C SER A 80 -15.75 13.05 -3.30
N ASN A 81 -16.17 12.93 -4.57
CA ASN A 81 -17.57 13.05 -4.93
C ASN A 81 -18.44 11.96 -4.32
N MET A 82 -17.98 10.71 -4.28
CA MET A 82 -18.70 9.58 -3.68
C MET A 82 -18.96 9.79 -2.19
N LEU A 83 -18.02 10.40 -1.49
CA LEU A 83 -18.09 10.67 -0.06
C LEU A 83 -18.69 12.03 0.29
N GLY A 84 -19.09 12.84 -0.72
CA GLY A 84 -19.67 14.16 -0.49
C GLY A 84 -18.65 15.25 -0.15
N LEU A 85 -17.36 14.96 -0.34
CA LEU A 85 -16.29 15.92 -0.18
C LEU A 85 -16.24 16.91 -1.36
N GLN A 86 -15.65 18.08 -1.13
CA GLN A 86 -15.57 19.10 -2.17
C GLN A 86 -14.53 18.76 -3.23
N GLY A 87 -13.52 17.95 -2.86
CA GLY A 87 -12.40 17.61 -3.72
C GLY A 87 -11.51 18.82 -3.98
N ILE A 88 -11.40 19.71 -3.00
CA ILE A 88 -10.47 20.83 -2.97
C ILE A 88 -9.24 20.37 -2.20
N TYR A 89 -8.08 20.72 -2.67
CA TYR A 89 -6.84 20.47 -1.95
C TYR A 89 -6.19 21.79 -1.52
N TYR A 90 -5.43 21.71 -0.46
CA TYR A 90 -4.56 22.76 0.03
C TYR A 90 -3.15 22.20 0.16
N THR A 91 -2.16 23.07 0.17
CA THR A 91 -0.78 22.70 0.46
C THR A 91 -0.34 23.28 1.79
N ASP A 92 0.53 22.58 2.49
CA ASP A 92 1.22 23.05 3.68
C ASP A 92 2.41 23.98 3.32
N GLU A 93 3.16 24.39 4.34
CA GLU A 93 4.34 25.26 4.19
C GLU A 93 5.47 24.60 3.36
N ASN A 94 5.48 23.28 3.27
CA ASN A 94 6.43 22.49 2.49
C ASN A 94 5.93 22.19 1.07
N ASN A 95 4.80 22.78 0.66
CA ASN A 95 4.08 22.48 -0.59
C ASN A 95 3.59 21.03 -0.70
N GLN A 96 3.39 20.32 0.42
CA GLN A 96 2.76 19.01 0.44
C GLN A 96 1.25 19.14 0.44
N PHE A 97 0.56 18.23 -0.25
CA PHE A 97 -0.91 18.21 -0.32
C PHE A 97 -1.51 17.78 1.02
N ILE A 98 -2.40 18.59 1.55
CA ILE A 98 -3.16 18.28 2.76
C ILE A 98 -4.42 17.50 2.37
N PRO A 99 -4.60 16.24 2.79
CA PRO A 99 -5.81 15.49 2.52
C PRO A 99 -7.04 16.13 3.17
N GLU A 100 -8.20 16.07 2.48
CA GLU A 100 -9.47 16.56 2.99
C GLU A 100 -9.97 15.63 4.11
N SER A 101 -10.42 16.18 5.24
CA SER A 101 -10.95 15.42 6.36
C SER A 101 -12.40 15.04 6.09
N TYR A 102 -12.70 13.75 5.97
CA TYR A 102 -14.06 13.22 5.91
C TYR A 102 -14.67 13.10 7.33
N SER A 103 -13.86 12.70 8.29
CA SER A 103 -14.23 12.59 9.70
C SER A 103 -12.97 12.77 10.58
N ASP A 104 -13.13 12.73 11.90
CA ASP A 104 -11.98 12.77 12.84
C ASP A 104 -10.97 11.64 12.61
N TYR A 105 -11.39 10.55 11.96
CA TYR A 105 -10.59 9.34 11.75
C TYR A 105 -10.37 8.98 10.27
N LEU A 106 -10.82 9.81 9.32
CA LEU A 106 -10.64 9.52 7.89
C LEU A 106 -10.24 10.78 7.12
N LYS A 107 -9.06 10.70 6.52
CA LYS A 107 -8.54 11.69 5.57
C LYS A 107 -8.59 11.12 4.15
N VAL A 108 -8.95 11.94 3.17
CA VAL A 108 -9.16 11.51 1.78
C VAL A 108 -8.46 12.47 0.82
N ILE A 109 -7.80 11.93 -0.19
CA ILE A 109 -7.28 12.71 -1.30
C ILE A 109 -7.43 11.94 -2.62
N SER A 110 -7.74 12.65 -3.70
CA SER A 110 -7.82 12.07 -5.05
C SER A 110 -6.90 12.83 -5.99
N ILE A 111 -6.13 12.10 -6.77
CA ILE A 111 -5.25 12.63 -7.81
C ILE A 111 -6.03 13.51 -8.82
N ARG A 112 -7.30 13.19 -9.04
CA ARG A 112 -8.19 13.96 -9.94
C ARG A 112 -8.58 15.33 -9.38
N SER A 113 -8.58 15.50 -8.07
CA SER A 113 -8.85 16.78 -7.44
C SER A 113 -7.78 17.81 -7.81
N ILE A 114 -6.53 17.35 -7.90
CA ILE A 114 -5.38 18.17 -8.29
C ILE A 114 -5.42 18.51 -9.79
N LEU A 115 -5.79 17.53 -10.62
CA LEU A 115 -5.81 17.70 -12.08
C LEU A 115 -6.94 18.62 -12.59
N LYS A 116 -8.01 18.85 -11.80
CA LYS A 116 -9.10 19.74 -12.19
C LYS A 116 -8.66 21.20 -12.42
N ASP A 117 -7.64 21.64 -11.69
CA ASP A 117 -7.12 23.00 -11.80
C ASP A 117 -6.06 23.16 -12.89
N VAL A 118 -5.53 22.03 -13.40
CA VAL A 118 -4.61 22.05 -14.56
C VAL A 118 -5.45 22.16 -15.83
N LYS A 119 -5.68 23.38 -16.30
CA LYS A 119 -6.44 23.70 -17.54
C LYS A 119 -5.82 23.16 -18.84
N GLN A 120 -4.73 22.44 -18.77
CA GLN A 120 -4.08 21.85 -19.93
C GLN A 120 -4.53 20.41 -20.11
N THR A 121 -5.01 20.08 -21.30
CA THR A 121 -5.18 18.72 -21.78
C THR A 121 -3.79 18.11 -21.97
N VAL A 122 -3.17 17.70 -20.87
CA VAL A 122 -1.86 17.04 -20.93
C VAL A 122 -2.10 15.62 -21.45
N ILE A 123 -1.62 15.36 -22.67
CA ILE A 123 -1.56 13.99 -23.20
C ILE A 123 -0.44 13.26 -22.43
N TRP A 124 -0.83 12.58 -21.37
CA TRP A 124 0.09 11.82 -20.53
C TRP A 124 0.58 10.58 -21.28
N ARG A 125 1.87 10.49 -21.55
CA ARG A 125 2.53 9.25 -22.00
C ARG A 125 2.84 8.39 -20.77
N GLY A 126 2.95 7.05 -20.94
CA GLY A 126 3.08 6.09 -19.85
C GLY A 126 4.10 6.46 -18.75
N GLU A 127 5.33 6.77 -19.13
CA GLU A 127 6.40 7.18 -18.20
C GLU A 127 6.07 8.44 -17.39
N LEU A 128 5.47 9.44 -18.02
CA LEU A 128 5.05 10.66 -17.33
C LEU A 128 3.94 10.40 -16.31
N LYS A 129 3.03 9.46 -16.59
CA LYS A 129 1.99 9.07 -15.64
C LYS A 129 2.57 8.37 -14.42
N SER A 130 3.50 7.45 -14.63
CA SER A 130 4.18 6.73 -13.55
C SER A 130 4.93 7.70 -12.64
N HIS A 131 5.69 8.62 -13.23
CA HIS A 131 6.40 9.66 -12.47
C HIS A 131 5.45 10.55 -11.67
N PHE A 132 4.32 10.95 -12.26
CA PHE A 132 3.32 11.77 -11.57
C PHE A 132 2.65 11.02 -10.40
N ILE A 133 2.37 9.73 -10.57
CA ILE A 133 1.82 8.89 -9.48
C ILE A 133 2.82 8.81 -8.33
N HIS A 134 4.10 8.57 -8.61
CA HIS A 134 5.17 8.54 -7.59
C HIS A 134 5.26 9.87 -6.86
N GLN A 135 5.31 10.98 -7.60
CA GLN A 135 5.38 12.33 -7.03
C GLN A 135 4.16 12.63 -6.17
N PHE A 136 2.95 12.29 -6.66
CA PHE A 136 1.72 12.50 -5.90
C PHE A 136 1.71 11.72 -4.58
N ILE A 137 2.16 10.46 -4.57
CA ILE A 137 2.26 9.65 -3.36
C ILE A 137 3.25 10.26 -2.36
N ALA A 138 4.39 10.78 -2.85
CA ALA A 138 5.42 11.40 -2.02
C ALA A 138 4.96 12.72 -1.39
N ASP A 139 4.17 13.51 -2.14
CA ASP A 139 3.82 14.88 -1.78
C ASP A 139 2.56 14.98 -0.89
N VAL A 140 1.98 13.88 -0.42
CA VAL A 140 0.83 13.93 0.49
C VAL A 140 1.27 13.97 1.96
N SER A 141 0.85 15.01 2.67
CA SER A 141 1.10 15.20 4.10
C SER A 141 0.07 14.43 4.94
N TRP A 142 0.31 13.13 5.15
CA TRP A 142 -0.62 12.27 5.89
C TRP A 142 -0.56 12.46 7.41
N GLY A 143 0.63 12.67 7.96
CA GLY A 143 0.92 12.47 9.38
C GLY A 143 0.87 10.98 9.76
N GLU A 144 0.69 10.69 11.03
CA GLU A 144 0.60 9.30 11.52
C GLU A 144 -0.75 8.68 11.17
N LEU A 145 -0.72 7.51 10.52
CA LEU A 145 -1.91 6.73 10.19
C LEU A 145 -1.76 5.27 10.66
N ASP A 146 -2.86 4.67 11.13
CA ASP A 146 -2.93 3.23 11.36
C ASP A 146 -3.09 2.47 10.04
N TYR A 147 -3.90 3.00 9.12
CA TYR A 147 -4.21 2.37 7.84
C TYR A 147 -4.18 3.36 6.68
N LEU A 148 -3.63 2.96 5.55
CA LEU A 148 -3.79 3.64 4.26
C LEU A 148 -4.45 2.68 3.27
N ILE A 149 -5.59 3.08 2.73
CA ILE A 149 -6.28 2.40 1.65
C ILE A 149 -5.97 3.12 0.35
N ILE A 150 -5.47 2.39 -0.63
CA ILE A 150 -5.03 2.91 -1.93
C ILE A 150 -5.97 2.37 -3.00
N ASP A 151 -6.79 3.24 -3.61
CA ASP A 151 -7.60 2.90 -4.78
C ASP A 151 -6.72 2.99 -6.03
N ALA A 152 -6.13 1.86 -6.43
CA ALA A 152 -5.22 1.80 -7.56
C ALA A 152 -5.97 1.72 -8.90
N ILE A 153 -5.27 1.98 -10.00
CA ILE A 153 -5.81 1.86 -11.35
C ILE A 153 -6.01 0.38 -11.70
N SER A 154 -7.07 0.07 -12.44
CA SER A 154 -7.38 -1.31 -12.86
C SER A 154 -6.52 -1.75 -14.04
N GLY A 155 -6.11 -3.03 -14.07
CA GLY A 155 -5.37 -3.65 -15.17
C GLY A 155 -3.92 -3.97 -14.84
N THR A 156 -3.13 -4.26 -15.88
CA THR A 156 -1.72 -4.71 -15.79
C THR A 156 -0.74 -3.75 -16.47
N GLY A 157 -1.15 -2.50 -16.69
CA GLY A 157 -0.32 -1.48 -17.34
C GLY A 157 0.71 -0.81 -16.41
N ASP A 158 1.34 0.25 -16.92
CA ASP A 158 2.39 0.99 -16.22
C ASP A 158 1.88 1.70 -14.96
N GLU A 159 0.63 2.17 -14.97
CA GLU A 159 0.04 2.91 -13.85
C GLU A 159 -0.17 2.05 -12.59
N PRO A 160 -0.79 0.85 -12.66
CA PRO A 160 -0.84 -0.08 -11.51
C PRO A 160 0.55 -0.47 -11.01
N LEU A 161 1.50 -0.68 -11.93
CA LEU A 161 2.89 -1.01 -11.59
C LEU A 161 3.59 0.15 -10.87
N ALA A 162 3.33 1.38 -11.28
CA ALA A 162 3.87 2.56 -10.59
C ALA A 162 3.43 2.62 -9.12
N ALA A 163 2.13 2.44 -8.85
CA ALA A 163 1.61 2.39 -7.49
C ALA A 163 2.20 1.23 -6.67
N ALA A 164 2.33 0.04 -7.29
CA ALA A 164 2.91 -1.15 -6.68
C ALA A 164 4.37 -0.93 -6.28
N ASN A 165 5.18 -0.36 -7.18
CA ASN A 165 6.60 -0.08 -6.94
C ASN A 165 6.83 1.05 -5.93
N ALA A 166 5.94 2.05 -5.90
CA ALA A 166 6.01 3.15 -4.95
C ALA A 166 5.77 2.69 -3.50
N ILE A 167 4.87 1.73 -3.29
CA ILE A 167 4.47 1.29 -1.94
C ILE A 167 4.69 -0.22 -1.81
N ARG A 168 5.95 -0.64 -1.77
CA ARG A 168 6.38 -2.05 -1.82
C ARG A 168 5.91 -2.90 -0.64
N ASP A 169 5.73 -2.31 0.53
CA ASP A 169 5.24 -2.97 1.74
C ASP A 169 3.72 -3.05 1.84
N ALA A 170 3.00 -2.51 0.83
CA ALA A 170 1.55 -2.62 0.79
C ALA A 170 1.09 -4.04 0.48
N LYS A 171 -0.02 -4.45 1.12
CA LYS A 171 -0.73 -5.69 0.79
C LYS A 171 -1.83 -5.45 -0.21
N VAL A 172 -2.02 -6.39 -1.12
CA VAL A 172 -2.96 -6.24 -2.24
C VAL A 172 -4.27 -6.94 -1.96
N ILE A 173 -5.37 -6.23 -2.15
CA ILE A 173 -6.74 -6.74 -2.13
C ILE A 173 -7.27 -6.72 -3.56
N PHE A 174 -7.49 -7.89 -4.13
CA PHE A 174 -8.11 -8.01 -5.44
C PHE A 174 -9.62 -7.96 -5.34
N VAL A 175 -10.23 -7.14 -6.20
CA VAL A 175 -11.69 -7.05 -6.33
C VAL A 175 -12.13 -7.66 -7.65
N SER A 176 -13.13 -8.49 -7.58
CA SER A 176 -13.74 -9.09 -8.76
C SER A 176 -15.27 -9.12 -8.63
N ALA A 177 -15.95 -9.20 -9.77
CA ALA A 177 -17.39 -9.38 -9.85
C ALA A 177 -17.70 -10.69 -10.57
N PRO A 178 -18.82 -11.38 -10.28
CA PRO A 178 -19.12 -12.71 -10.79
C PRO A 178 -19.35 -12.79 -12.30
N GLU A 179 -19.23 -11.70 -13.03
CA GLU A 179 -19.46 -11.65 -14.47
C GLU A 179 -18.32 -12.31 -15.27
N LYS A 180 -18.56 -13.46 -15.85
CA LYS A 180 -17.71 -14.10 -16.89
C LYS A 180 -16.24 -14.38 -16.49
N GLU A 181 -15.88 -14.27 -15.22
CA GLU A 181 -14.49 -14.45 -14.77
C GLU A 181 -14.04 -15.92 -14.71
N TYR A 182 -14.98 -16.83 -14.90
CA TYR A 182 -14.72 -18.27 -14.99
C TYR A 182 -14.11 -18.70 -16.33
N LEU A 183 -13.94 -17.79 -17.28
CA LEU A 183 -13.34 -18.10 -18.57
C LEU A 183 -11.81 -18.20 -18.46
N PRO A 184 -11.15 -19.11 -19.19
CA PRO A 184 -9.71 -19.33 -19.11
C PRO A 184 -8.87 -18.06 -19.30
N HIS A 185 -9.30 -17.14 -20.17
CA HIS A 185 -8.59 -15.88 -20.39
C HIS A 185 -8.67 -14.91 -19.19
N ALA A 186 -9.79 -14.91 -18.47
CA ALA A 186 -9.92 -14.08 -17.26
C ALA A 186 -9.02 -14.59 -16.14
N ARG A 187 -8.90 -15.91 -15.98
CA ARG A 187 -7.94 -16.54 -15.07
C ARG A 187 -6.49 -16.17 -15.40
N LYS A 188 -6.15 -16.15 -16.69
CA LYS A 188 -4.83 -15.72 -17.14
C LYS A 188 -4.55 -14.28 -16.71
N GLN A 189 -5.49 -13.36 -16.91
CA GLN A 189 -5.35 -11.96 -16.49
C GLN A 189 -5.18 -11.81 -14.97
N VAL A 190 -5.94 -12.56 -14.17
CA VAL A 190 -5.77 -12.56 -12.70
C VAL A 190 -4.37 -13.06 -12.31
N ARG A 191 -3.87 -14.11 -12.96
CA ARG A 191 -2.51 -14.63 -12.75
C ARG A 191 -1.45 -13.58 -13.10
N GLU A 192 -1.61 -12.89 -14.22
CA GLU A 192 -0.72 -11.82 -14.66
C GLU A 192 -0.70 -10.67 -13.64
N MET A 193 -1.84 -10.31 -13.07
CA MET A 193 -1.91 -9.30 -12.02
C MET A 193 -1.26 -9.75 -10.72
N ILE A 194 -1.50 -10.98 -10.28
CA ILE A 194 -0.82 -11.54 -9.09
C ILE A 194 0.69 -11.43 -9.29
N ASN A 195 1.19 -11.93 -10.43
CA ASN A 195 2.62 -11.87 -10.74
C ASN A 195 3.17 -10.43 -10.80
N LEU A 196 2.38 -9.47 -11.31
CA LEU A 196 2.78 -8.07 -11.36
C LEU A 196 3.06 -7.53 -9.95
N TYR A 197 2.15 -7.74 -9.01
CA TYR A 197 2.30 -7.23 -7.65
C TYR A 197 3.35 -8.00 -6.84
N GLU A 198 3.44 -9.33 -7.02
CA GLU A 198 4.50 -10.14 -6.39
C GLU A 198 5.90 -9.74 -6.89
N ASN A 199 6.06 -9.45 -8.18
CA ASN A 199 7.32 -8.94 -8.75
C ASN A 199 7.67 -7.54 -8.23
N ALA A 200 6.67 -6.72 -7.91
CA ALA A 200 6.84 -5.44 -7.23
C ALA A 200 7.07 -5.56 -5.71
N GLN A 201 7.16 -6.81 -5.19
CA GLN A 201 7.35 -7.14 -3.78
C GLN A 201 6.13 -6.87 -2.87
N ASN A 202 4.97 -6.64 -3.46
CA ASN A 202 3.73 -6.54 -2.70
C ASN A 202 3.19 -7.94 -2.37
N SER A 203 2.82 -8.16 -1.12
CA SER A 203 2.15 -9.41 -0.72
C SER A 203 0.65 -9.36 -1.02
N ILE A 204 0.07 -10.51 -1.35
CA ILE A 204 -1.36 -10.60 -1.65
C ILE A 204 -2.12 -10.92 -0.36
N LEU A 205 -2.97 -9.98 0.10
CA LEU A 205 -3.84 -10.25 1.25
C LEU A 205 -4.99 -11.18 0.88
N GLY A 206 -5.63 -10.96 -0.26
CA GLY A 206 -6.72 -11.81 -0.69
C GLY A 206 -7.66 -11.25 -1.75
N PHE A 207 -8.71 -12.03 -2.01
CA PHE A 207 -9.78 -11.71 -2.94
C PHE A 207 -11.06 -11.27 -2.23
N VAL A 208 -11.70 -10.23 -2.77
CA VAL A 208 -13.06 -9.78 -2.44
C VAL A 208 -13.95 -9.96 -3.65
N GLU A 209 -15.03 -10.68 -3.48
CA GLU A 209 -16.10 -10.77 -4.47
C GLU A 209 -17.10 -9.63 -4.26
N ASN A 210 -17.15 -8.71 -5.20
CA ASN A 210 -18.13 -7.63 -5.21
C ASN A 210 -19.29 -7.93 -6.17
N LYS A 211 -20.45 -7.32 -5.94
CA LYS A 211 -21.68 -7.56 -6.72
C LYS A 211 -22.10 -9.03 -6.71
N SER A 212 -21.88 -9.74 -5.60
CA SER A 212 -22.24 -11.15 -5.45
C SER A 212 -23.76 -11.34 -5.35
N GLY A 213 -24.22 -12.60 -5.59
CA GLY A 213 -25.61 -12.96 -5.39
C GLY A 213 -26.55 -12.60 -6.56
N LEU A 214 -26.00 -12.40 -7.76
CA LEU A 214 -26.85 -12.34 -8.97
C LEU A 214 -27.48 -13.71 -9.23
N PHE A 215 -28.77 -13.76 -9.07
CA PHE A 215 -29.57 -14.92 -9.41
C PHE A 215 -29.92 -14.91 -10.90
N CYS A 216 -29.52 -15.94 -11.62
CA CYS A 216 -29.89 -16.11 -13.03
C CYS A 216 -31.25 -16.82 -13.11
N LYS A 217 -32.31 -16.08 -13.43
CA LYS A 217 -33.66 -16.66 -13.62
C LYS A 217 -33.75 -17.69 -14.75
N ALA A 218 -32.82 -17.68 -15.71
CA ALA A 218 -32.84 -18.59 -16.85
C ALA A 218 -32.24 -19.96 -16.52
N CYS A 219 -31.38 -20.08 -15.52
CA CYS A 219 -30.76 -21.35 -15.17
C CYS A 219 -30.91 -21.74 -13.69
N ASP A 220 -31.70 -20.99 -12.94
CA ASP A 220 -31.96 -21.19 -11.48
C ASP A 220 -30.69 -21.29 -10.61
N LYS A 221 -29.59 -20.69 -11.06
CA LYS A 221 -28.30 -20.70 -10.35
C LYS A 221 -27.96 -19.32 -9.83
N THR A 222 -27.58 -19.26 -8.56
CA THR A 222 -26.80 -18.16 -8.04
C THR A 222 -25.36 -18.25 -8.57
N SER A 223 -24.78 -17.12 -8.94
CA SER A 223 -23.35 -17.11 -9.29
C SER A 223 -22.56 -17.63 -8.10
N GLU A 224 -21.94 -18.80 -8.25
CA GLU A 224 -20.93 -19.29 -7.30
C GLU A 224 -19.69 -18.42 -7.47
N GLY A 225 -19.39 -17.62 -6.47
CA GLY A 225 -18.45 -16.54 -6.53
C GLY A 225 -16.96 -16.91 -6.62
N MET A 226 -16.14 -15.90 -6.45
CA MET A 226 -14.68 -15.92 -6.45
C MET A 226 -14.03 -16.85 -5.40
N PHE A 227 -14.82 -17.50 -4.54
CA PHE A 227 -14.29 -18.49 -3.60
C PHE A 227 -13.52 -19.62 -4.29
N ARG A 228 -14.01 -20.10 -5.43
CA ARG A 228 -13.31 -21.09 -6.27
C ARG A 228 -11.99 -20.54 -6.84
N GLU A 229 -11.99 -19.30 -7.30
CA GLU A 229 -10.79 -18.67 -7.86
C GLU A 229 -9.74 -18.43 -6.78
N ALA A 230 -10.14 -18.03 -5.58
CA ALA A 230 -9.23 -17.91 -4.44
C ALA A 230 -8.51 -19.24 -4.15
N ILE A 231 -9.22 -20.37 -4.20
CA ILE A 231 -8.61 -21.71 -4.06
C ILE A 231 -7.66 -22.02 -5.22
N ILE A 232 -8.06 -21.76 -6.48
CA ILE A 232 -7.24 -22.03 -7.67
C ILE A 232 -5.93 -21.25 -7.66
N PHE A 233 -5.94 -20.01 -7.16
CA PHE A 233 -4.76 -19.16 -7.07
C PHE A 233 -4.02 -19.31 -5.74
N ASN A 234 -4.52 -20.14 -4.81
CA ASN A 234 -4.00 -20.27 -3.45
C ASN A 234 -3.91 -18.93 -2.71
N VAL A 235 -4.95 -18.09 -2.87
CA VAL A 235 -5.05 -16.78 -2.25
C VAL A 235 -6.22 -16.76 -1.27
N ARG A 236 -6.08 -16.05 -0.15
CA ARG A 236 -7.12 -15.95 0.88
C ARG A 236 -8.40 -15.33 0.32
N TYR A 237 -9.55 -15.94 0.59
CA TYR A 237 -10.86 -15.34 0.31
C TYR A 237 -11.27 -14.43 1.49
N LEU A 238 -11.34 -13.13 1.21
CA LEU A 238 -11.66 -12.13 2.24
C LEU A 238 -13.16 -12.02 2.50
N GLY A 239 -13.98 -12.22 1.48
CA GLY A 239 -15.42 -12.16 1.62
C GLY A 239 -16.13 -11.68 0.38
N ARG A 240 -17.45 -11.49 0.51
CA ARG A 240 -18.31 -11.02 -0.56
C ARG A 240 -19.11 -9.80 -0.15
N ILE A 241 -19.37 -8.94 -1.12
CA ILE A 241 -20.31 -7.81 -1.01
C ILE A 241 -21.46 -8.10 -1.95
N PRO A 242 -22.68 -8.32 -1.45
CA PRO A 242 -23.83 -8.55 -2.31
C PRO A 242 -24.19 -7.28 -3.09
N ILE A 243 -24.82 -7.49 -4.26
CA ILE A 243 -25.34 -6.36 -5.04
C ILE A 243 -26.46 -5.67 -4.27
N ASP A 244 -26.34 -4.37 -4.09
CA ASP A 244 -27.39 -3.54 -3.50
C ASP A 244 -27.70 -2.35 -4.42
N PRO A 245 -28.93 -2.25 -4.98
CA PRO A 245 -29.33 -1.15 -5.85
C PRO A 245 -29.20 0.23 -5.20
N LYS A 246 -29.13 0.31 -3.87
CA LYS A 246 -28.99 1.57 -3.13
C LYS A 246 -27.57 2.17 -3.23
N MET A 247 -26.54 1.36 -3.52
CA MET A 247 -25.17 1.86 -3.63
C MET A 247 -24.99 2.92 -4.73
N PRO A 248 -25.42 2.72 -5.98
CA PRO A 248 -25.34 3.75 -7.01
C PRO A 248 -26.06 5.04 -6.62
N TYR A 249 -27.25 4.94 -6.03
CA TYR A 249 -28.00 6.12 -5.56
C TYR A 249 -27.24 6.90 -4.48
N CYS A 250 -26.56 6.23 -3.56
CA CYS A 250 -25.72 6.91 -2.58
C CYS A 250 -24.57 7.65 -3.24
N THR A 251 -23.93 7.04 -4.24
CA THR A 251 -22.84 7.67 -5.00
C THR A 251 -23.33 8.92 -5.75
N GLU A 252 -24.47 8.85 -6.42
CA GLU A 252 -25.10 9.99 -7.11
C GLU A 252 -25.50 11.09 -6.12
N ALA A 253 -26.05 10.71 -4.96
CA ALA A 253 -26.43 11.63 -3.89
C ALA A 253 -25.22 12.16 -3.09
N ARG A 254 -23.98 11.76 -3.41
CA ARG A 254 -22.76 12.15 -2.72
C ARG A 254 -22.82 11.85 -1.21
N GLN A 255 -23.26 10.66 -0.86
CA GLN A 255 -23.45 10.20 0.51
C GLN A 255 -22.79 8.84 0.72
N SER A 256 -22.14 8.64 1.87
CA SER A 256 -21.59 7.34 2.24
C SER A 256 -22.70 6.28 2.38
N TYR A 257 -22.55 5.17 1.64
CA TYR A 257 -23.50 4.06 1.72
C TYR A 257 -23.54 3.45 3.13
N LEU A 258 -22.38 3.28 3.78
CA LEU A 258 -22.30 2.67 5.11
C LEU A 258 -22.85 3.55 6.22
N GLU A 259 -22.95 4.85 6.01
CA GLU A 259 -23.60 5.74 6.96
C GLU A 259 -25.11 5.71 6.81
N LYS A 260 -25.58 5.68 5.57
CA LYS A 260 -27.00 5.69 5.26
C LYS A 260 -27.67 4.33 5.50
N TYR A 261 -26.96 3.22 5.24
CA TYR A 261 -27.50 1.86 5.35
C TYR A 261 -26.58 0.94 6.18
N PRO A 262 -26.31 1.26 7.46
CA PRO A 262 -25.32 0.56 8.29
C PRO A 262 -25.68 -0.90 8.62
N ASN A 263 -26.95 -1.30 8.45
CA ASN A 263 -27.48 -2.63 8.77
C ASN A 263 -27.83 -3.45 7.52
N SER A 264 -27.45 -2.99 6.32
CA SER A 264 -27.67 -3.76 5.09
C SER A 264 -26.74 -4.98 5.02
N GLU A 265 -27.11 -5.98 4.21
CA GLU A 265 -26.24 -7.15 3.95
C GLU A 265 -24.87 -6.73 3.40
N ALA A 266 -24.85 -5.77 2.49
CA ALA A 266 -23.59 -5.26 1.95
C ALA A 266 -22.74 -4.57 3.04
N ALA A 267 -23.35 -3.80 3.94
CA ALA A 267 -22.66 -3.21 5.08
C ALA A 267 -22.06 -4.28 6.02
N HIS A 268 -22.77 -5.39 6.20
CA HIS A 268 -22.26 -6.53 6.95
C HIS A 268 -21.04 -7.16 6.24
N GLY A 269 -21.12 -7.33 4.92
CA GLY A 269 -20.00 -7.81 4.10
C GLY A 269 -18.74 -6.95 4.27
N TYR A 270 -18.86 -5.62 4.22
CA TYR A 270 -17.75 -4.70 4.47
C TYR A 270 -17.16 -4.86 5.88
N LYS A 271 -18.01 -5.00 6.91
CA LYS A 271 -17.57 -5.23 8.30
C LYS A 271 -16.74 -6.50 8.43
N LEU A 272 -17.18 -7.61 7.82
CA LEU A 272 -16.45 -8.88 7.83
C LEU A 272 -15.08 -8.79 7.14
N ILE A 273 -15.00 -8.05 6.03
CA ILE A 273 -13.73 -7.85 5.33
C ILE A 273 -12.78 -7.00 6.19
N VAL A 274 -13.28 -5.92 6.80
CA VAL A 274 -12.51 -5.08 7.73
C VAL A 274 -12.01 -5.88 8.93
N ASP A 275 -12.81 -6.77 9.49
CA ASP A 275 -12.37 -7.62 10.61
C ASP A 275 -11.20 -8.51 10.21
N LYS A 276 -11.18 -9.05 8.97
CA LYS A 276 -10.05 -9.81 8.43
C LYS A 276 -8.81 -8.95 8.17
N ILE A 277 -8.97 -7.70 7.75
CA ILE A 277 -7.88 -6.73 7.60
C ILE A 277 -7.25 -6.44 8.97
N ILE A 278 -8.08 -6.18 9.99
CA ILE A 278 -7.62 -5.92 11.36
C ILE A 278 -6.95 -7.18 11.95
N GLU A 279 -7.49 -8.36 11.71
CA GLU A 279 -6.87 -9.63 12.12
C GLU A 279 -5.47 -9.78 11.51
N ASP A 280 -5.33 -9.53 10.22
CA ASP A 280 -4.05 -9.58 9.51
C ASP A 280 -3.04 -8.58 10.09
N SER A 281 -3.46 -7.34 10.35
CA SER A 281 -2.60 -6.32 10.95
C SER A 281 -2.14 -6.68 12.36
N ARG A 282 -3.00 -7.32 13.17
CA ARG A 282 -2.65 -7.82 14.51
C ARG A 282 -1.66 -8.98 14.44
N LEU A 283 -1.85 -9.90 13.49
CA LEU A 283 -0.91 -11.01 13.26
C LEU A 283 0.47 -10.48 12.86
N GLN A 284 0.54 -9.46 12.01
CA GLN A 284 1.81 -8.79 11.69
C GLN A 284 2.48 -8.19 12.93
N LYS A 285 1.75 -7.50 13.80
CA LYS A 285 2.29 -6.97 15.06
C LYS A 285 2.77 -8.08 16.01
N SER A 286 2.15 -9.26 15.98
CA SER A 286 2.55 -10.40 16.82
C SER A 286 3.76 -11.15 16.30
N LEU A 287 4.11 -11.01 15.03
CA LEU A 287 5.30 -11.62 14.45
C LEU A 287 6.56 -10.98 15.03
N VAL A 288 7.53 -11.82 15.37
CA VAL A 288 8.84 -11.36 15.80
C VAL A 288 9.63 -10.93 14.58
N THR A 289 9.80 -9.63 14.39
CA THR A 289 10.71 -9.08 13.37
C THR A 289 12.15 -9.25 13.85
N LYS A 290 13.00 -9.85 13.04
CA LYS A 290 14.42 -9.98 13.36
C LYS A 290 15.23 -9.00 12.53
N ILE A 291 16.02 -8.16 13.23
CA ILE A 291 16.92 -7.17 12.62
C ILE A 291 18.35 -7.63 12.79
N ALA A 292 19.13 -7.68 11.70
CA ALA A 292 20.55 -7.98 11.74
C ALA A 292 21.39 -6.74 11.48
N ILE A 293 22.40 -6.52 12.30
CA ILE A 293 23.35 -5.41 12.21
C ILE A 293 24.78 -5.99 12.22
N PRO A 294 25.58 -5.77 11.17
CA PRO A 294 26.98 -6.21 11.14
C PRO A 294 27.80 -5.38 12.12
N ILE A 295 28.44 -6.04 13.07
CA ILE A 295 29.22 -5.40 14.13
C ILE A 295 30.64 -5.95 14.23
N SER A 296 31.51 -5.18 14.85
CA SER A 296 32.78 -5.62 15.41
C SER A 296 33.02 -4.90 16.72
N GLU A 297 33.32 -5.64 17.76
CA GLU A 297 33.48 -5.10 19.14
C GLU A 297 32.29 -4.22 19.59
N GLY A 298 31.05 -4.65 19.22
CA GLY A 298 29.81 -3.97 19.58
C GLY A 298 29.47 -2.70 18.75
N ARG A 299 30.31 -2.33 17.77
CA ARG A 299 30.10 -1.15 16.91
C ARG A 299 29.75 -1.54 15.50
N LEU A 300 28.94 -0.70 14.84
CA LEU A 300 28.57 -0.89 13.43
C LEU A 300 29.78 -0.89 12.52
N LEU A 301 29.93 -1.92 11.71
CA LEU A 301 31.01 -2.03 10.74
C LEU A 301 30.83 -1.08 9.56
N PRO A 302 31.92 -0.46 9.06
CA PRO A 302 31.87 0.37 7.86
C PRO A 302 31.45 -0.39 6.59
N SER A 303 31.71 -1.70 6.51
CA SER A 303 31.44 -2.53 5.33
C SER A 303 30.80 -3.85 5.74
N PHE A 304 29.63 -4.15 5.20
CA PHE A 304 28.86 -5.37 5.45
C PHE A 304 29.65 -6.66 5.17
N GLY A 305 30.37 -6.71 4.06
CA GLY A 305 31.10 -7.91 3.64
C GLY A 305 32.31 -8.28 4.52
N LYS A 306 32.68 -7.45 5.49
CA LYS A 306 33.78 -7.72 6.44
C LYS A 306 33.26 -8.09 7.84
N ALA A 307 31.98 -8.37 7.97
CA ALA A 307 31.36 -8.69 9.25
C ALA A 307 31.93 -10.00 9.83
N THR A 308 32.41 -9.92 11.05
CA THR A 308 32.85 -11.06 11.87
C THR A 308 31.78 -11.45 12.89
N GLU A 309 30.87 -10.54 13.17
CA GLU A 309 29.77 -10.73 14.12
C GLU A 309 28.53 -10.00 13.61
N PHE A 310 27.37 -10.50 13.96
CA PHE A 310 26.07 -9.84 13.74
C PHE A 310 25.34 -9.72 15.06
N ALA A 311 24.88 -8.50 15.38
CA ALA A 311 23.90 -8.29 16.43
C ALA A 311 22.50 -8.55 15.84
N ILE A 312 21.81 -9.57 16.36
CA ILE A 312 20.46 -9.93 15.98
C ILE A 312 19.50 -9.46 17.05
N TYR A 313 18.58 -8.59 16.66
CA TYR A 313 17.54 -8.06 17.53
C TYR A 313 16.21 -8.71 17.18
N HIS A 314 15.52 -9.23 18.17
CA HIS A 314 14.17 -9.74 18.05
C HIS A 314 13.22 -8.65 18.53
N ILE A 315 12.38 -8.18 17.62
CA ILE A 315 11.42 -7.12 17.86
C ILE A 315 10.02 -7.68 17.85
N GLN A 316 9.24 -7.41 18.89
CA GLN A 316 7.82 -7.74 18.95
C GLN A 316 7.08 -6.56 19.58
N ASN A 317 5.96 -6.15 18.99
CA ASN A 317 5.17 -5.00 19.45
C ASN A 317 6.02 -3.73 19.62
N GLN A 318 6.96 -3.48 18.69
CA GLN A 318 7.89 -2.35 18.73
C GLN A 318 8.82 -2.31 19.96
N GLN A 319 9.02 -3.44 20.61
CA GLN A 319 9.96 -3.58 21.73
C GLN A 319 11.01 -4.62 21.40
N ILE A 320 12.23 -4.35 21.85
CA ILE A 320 13.31 -5.35 21.77
C ILE A 320 13.05 -6.39 22.87
N ILE A 321 12.68 -7.61 22.44
CA ILE A 321 12.42 -8.73 23.36
C ILE A 321 13.66 -9.59 23.60
N LYS A 322 14.62 -9.58 22.64
CA LYS A 322 15.88 -10.32 22.73
C LYS A 322 16.94 -9.67 21.87
N LYS A 323 18.20 -9.70 22.34
CA LYS A 323 19.39 -9.40 21.57
C LYS A 323 20.36 -10.54 21.68
N GLU A 324 20.93 -10.97 20.56
CA GLU A 324 21.97 -12.01 20.53
C GLU A 324 23.07 -11.61 19.54
N ILE A 325 24.28 -12.08 19.76
CA ILE A 325 25.41 -11.87 18.87
C ILE A 325 25.77 -13.21 18.26
N LEU A 326 25.79 -13.26 16.92
CA LEU A 326 26.08 -14.49 16.19
C LEU A 326 27.29 -14.27 15.26
N ASN A 327 28.14 -15.29 15.20
CA ASN A 327 29.26 -15.32 14.25
C ASN A 327 28.78 -15.92 12.94
N PRO A 328 28.99 -15.22 11.80
CA PRO A 328 28.62 -15.75 10.50
C PRO A 328 29.51 -16.93 10.09
N PRO A 329 29.05 -17.80 9.18
CA PRO A 329 29.89 -18.81 8.57
C PRO A 329 31.03 -18.16 7.74
N SER A 330 32.03 -18.94 7.38
CA SER A 330 33.18 -18.51 6.58
C SER A 330 32.73 -17.77 5.32
N HIS A 331 33.40 -16.66 4.99
CA HIS A 331 33.03 -15.80 3.91
C HIS A 331 33.06 -16.50 2.55
N GLY A 332 31.99 -16.34 1.75
CA GLY A 332 31.88 -16.88 0.41
C GLY A 332 30.76 -16.17 -0.39
N PRO A 333 30.65 -16.39 -1.70
CA PRO A 333 29.57 -15.84 -2.51
C PRO A 333 28.21 -16.28 -1.96
N ASN A 334 27.33 -15.32 -1.70
CA ASN A 334 25.95 -15.52 -1.17
C ASN A 334 25.83 -16.16 0.23
N VAL A 335 26.92 -16.47 0.92
CA VAL A 335 26.88 -17.15 2.22
C VAL A 335 26.13 -16.32 3.28
N PHE A 336 26.40 -15.03 3.39
CA PHE A 336 25.69 -14.16 4.35
C PHE A 336 24.20 -13.99 4.02
N PRO A 337 23.81 -13.73 2.76
CA PRO A 337 22.40 -13.69 2.40
C PRO A 337 21.63 -14.97 2.71
N ASP A 338 22.19 -16.13 2.40
CA ASP A 338 21.54 -17.41 2.68
C ASP A 338 21.45 -17.69 4.19
N TRP A 339 22.54 -17.53 4.93
CA TRP A 339 22.59 -17.72 6.37
C TRP A 339 21.62 -16.78 7.14
N LEU A 340 21.59 -15.49 6.80
CA LEU A 340 20.68 -14.53 7.44
C LEU A 340 19.21 -14.81 7.07
N HIS A 341 18.95 -15.27 5.84
CA HIS A 341 17.63 -15.72 5.44
C HIS A 341 17.16 -16.94 6.26
N ASP A 342 18.02 -17.95 6.44
CA ASP A 342 17.72 -19.15 7.21
C ASP A 342 17.47 -18.84 8.70
N LEU A 343 18.11 -17.79 9.23
CA LEU A 343 17.83 -17.25 10.57
C LEU A 343 16.48 -16.48 10.64
N GLY A 344 15.82 -16.26 9.50
CA GLY A 344 14.57 -15.52 9.41
C GLY A 344 14.74 -14.01 9.61
N ILE A 345 15.87 -13.44 9.16
CA ILE A 345 16.12 -12.00 9.25
C ILE A 345 15.23 -11.26 8.26
N SER A 346 14.42 -10.34 8.77
CA SER A 346 13.50 -9.53 7.96
C SER A 346 14.10 -8.19 7.56
N VAL A 347 15.00 -7.64 8.38
CA VAL A 347 15.63 -6.32 8.16
C VAL A 347 17.12 -6.39 8.41
N ILE A 348 17.90 -5.72 7.56
CA ILE A 348 19.32 -5.51 7.76
C ILE A 348 19.59 -4.01 7.80
N ILE A 349 20.30 -3.56 8.84
CA ILE A 349 20.78 -2.18 8.93
C ILE A 349 22.29 -2.21 8.80
N ALA A 350 22.84 -1.55 7.78
CA ALA A 350 24.27 -1.51 7.51
C ALA A 350 24.73 -0.11 7.12
N ARG A 351 25.99 0.22 7.40
CA ARG A 351 26.57 1.50 6.98
C ARG A 351 26.79 1.58 5.48
N ASN A 352 27.30 0.49 4.91
CA ASN A 352 27.55 0.37 3.47
C ASN A 352 27.43 -1.10 3.05
N MET A 353 26.82 -1.34 1.89
CA MET A 353 26.63 -2.65 1.28
C MET A 353 26.74 -2.53 -0.24
N GLY A 354 27.43 -3.48 -0.88
CA GLY A 354 27.56 -3.50 -2.34
C GLY A 354 26.21 -3.75 -3.03
N PRO A 355 25.97 -3.18 -4.22
CA PRO A 355 24.69 -3.30 -4.94
C PRO A 355 24.22 -4.75 -5.14
N LYS A 356 25.16 -5.65 -5.48
CA LYS A 356 24.88 -7.08 -5.66
C LYS A 356 24.39 -7.76 -4.38
N ALA A 357 24.94 -7.37 -3.22
CA ALA A 357 24.48 -7.91 -1.93
C ALA A 357 23.09 -7.38 -1.56
N ILE A 358 22.83 -6.10 -1.81
CA ILE A 358 21.50 -5.50 -1.60
C ILE A 358 20.45 -6.25 -2.42
N GLU A 359 20.71 -6.50 -3.70
CA GLU A 359 19.80 -7.22 -4.58
C GLU A 359 19.55 -8.66 -4.10
N ASN A 360 20.62 -9.36 -3.66
CA ASN A 360 20.50 -10.72 -3.13
C ASN A 360 19.60 -10.79 -1.88
N PHE A 361 19.62 -9.78 -1.02
CA PHE A 361 18.72 -9.69 0.13
C PHE A 361 17.30 -9.34 -0.29
N ARG A 362 17.12 -8.42 -1.23
CA ARG A 362 15.80 -8.02 -1.74
C ARG A 362 15.06 -9.21 -2.37
N VAL A 363 15.74 -10.00 -3.19
CA VAL A 363 15.17 -11.22 -3.80
C VAL A 363 14.70 -12.22 -2.75
N ARG A 364 15.31 -12.23 -1.55
CA ARG A 364 14.92 -13.08 -0.42
C ARG A 364 13.88 -12.43 0.51
N GLY A 365 13.33 -11.27 0.14
CA GLY A 365 12.33 -10.56 0.94
C GLY A 365 12.90 -9.85 2.18
N THR A 366 14.22 -9.64 2.24
CA THR A 366 14.86 -8.94 3.35
C THR A 366 15.01 -7.46 3.02
N THR A 367 14.48 -6.58 3.87
CA THR A 367 14.64 -5.13 3.75
C THR A 367 16.06 -4.72 4.13
N VAL A 368 16.71 -3.90 3.30
CA VAL A 368 18.08 -3.40 3.55
C VAL A 368 18.04 -1.88 3.74
N ILE A 369 18.52 -1.41 4.89
CA ILE A 369 18.64 0.00 5.25
C ILE A 369 20.11 0.37 5.28
N ILE A 370 20.50 1.38 4.49
CA ILE A 370 21.89 1.83 4.31
C ILE A 370 22.02 3.29 4.77
N GLY A 371 23.22 3.64 5.21
CA GLY A 371 23.60 5.05 5.42
C GLY A 371 23.45 5.56 6.86
N SER A 372 23.53 4.67 7.85
CA SER A 372 23.53 5.09 9.25
C SER A 372 24.78 5.87 9.65
N SER A 373 24.58 6.97 10.37
CA SER A 373 25.64 7.81 10.94
C SER A 373 26.07 7.39 12.36
N THR A 374 25.21 6.65 13.09
CA THR A 374 25.55 6.21 14.44
C THR A 374 26.42 4.95 14.41
N THR A 375 27.22 4.75 15.46
CA THR A 375 28.10 3.59 15.61
C THR A 375 27.54 2.53 16.54
N SER A 376 26.52 2.86 17.35
CA SER A 376 25.89 1.94 18.28
C SER A 376 24.77 1.14 17.59
N SER A 377 24.83 -0.19 17.67
CA SER A 377 23.77 -1.06 17.14
C SER A 377 22.44 -0.87 17.89
N ASP A 378 22.48 -0.59 19.19
CA ASP A 378 21.27 -0.36 19.99
C ASP A 378 20.58 0.94 19.58
N GLU A 379 21.32 2.03 19.37
CA GLU A 379 20.77 3.29 18.87
C GLU A 379 20.14 3.15 17.49
N LEU A 380 20.75 2.35 16.61
CA LEU A 380 20.21 2.10 15.28
C LEU A 380 18.84 1.40 15.33
N VAL A 381 18.71 0.40 16.19
CA VAL A 381 17.43 -0.29 16.37
C VAL A 381 16.41 0.65 16.99
N GLN A 382 16.78 1.48 17.97
CA GLN A 382 15.87 2.49 18.54
C GLN A 382 15.42 3.52 17.50
N GLN A 383 16.32 4.00 16.64
CA GLN A 383 15.98 4.88 15.53
C GLN A 383 15.04 4.18 14.52
N TYR A 384 15.30 2.92 14.19
CA TYR A 384 14.40 2.13 13.36
C TYR A 384 13.00 2.01 13.99
N LEU A 385 12.93 1.67 15.27
CA LEU A 385 11.66 1.54 15.99
C LEU A 385 10.93 2.88 16.12
N SER A 386 11.64 3.99 16.29
CA SER A 386 11.02 5.32 16.36
C SER A 386 10.48 5.81 15.02
N ARG A 387 11.11 5.41 13.90
CA ARG A 387 10.64 5.73 12.55
C ARG A 387 9.46 4.86 12.10
N ASN A 388 9.29 3.69 12.72
CA ASN A 388 8.22 2.75 12.41
C ASN A 388 7.14 2.69 13.53
N ARG A 389 7.07 3.74 14.35
CA ARG A 389 5.98 3.99 15.30
C ARG A 389 4.85 4.67 14.58
#